data_788307c5cf61933d15728c14be6efb7a
#
_entry.id   788307c5cf61933d15728c14be6efb7a
#
_cell.length_a   1.000
_cell.length_b   1.000
_cell.length_c   1.000
_cell.angle_alpha   90.00
_cell.angle_beta   90.00
_cell.angle_gamma   90.00
#
_symmetry.space_group_name_H-M   'P 1'
#
loop_
_entity.id
_entity.type
_entity.pdbx_description
1 polymer ?
#
loop_
_entity_poly.entity_id
_entity_poly.type
_entity_poly.pdbx_seq_one_letter_code
_entity_poly.pdbx_strand_id
1 'polypeptide(L)'
;YTSITTNILFFDRTGPTREAWYYRLDMPEGYKHFSKTKPMKLEHFAPVMEWWNDRQEITEDGFDKAKKFPVEQLTGELGYNLDQCGYPHEEEEILAPLDLIRRYEEQRASLNAEIDRVLAEITAKLGGDAQ
;
A
#
# COMPACT_ATOMS: atom_id res chain seq x y z
N TYR A 1 -8.72 10.60 -11.85
CA TYR A 1 -7.94 10.64 -10.60
C TYR A 1 -7.15 9.35 -10.48
N THR A 2 -5.85 9.43 -10.55
CA THR A 2 -4.93 8.29 -10.41
C THR A 2 -4.56 8.17 -8.93
N SER A 3 -4.54 6.95 -8.41
CA SER A 3 -4.05 6.68 -7.07
C SER A 3 -2.52 6.71 -7.11
N ILE A 4 -1.93 7.87 -6.82
CA ILE A 4 -0.48 8.06 -6.84
C ILE A 4 -0.03 8.35 -5.41
N THR A 5 0.98 7.62 -4.95
CA THR A 5 1.68 7.93 -3.71
C THR A 5 2.45 9.25 -3.89
N THR A 6 2.30 10.15 -2.95
CA THR A 6 2.90 11.50 -3.03
C THR A 6 3.76 11.74 -1.81
N ASN A 7 4.97 12.23 -2.02
CA ASN A 7 5.87 12.66 -0.96
C ASN A 7 5.73 14.17 -0.75
N ILE A 8 5.67 14.60 0.51
CA ILE A 8 5.66 16.00 0.91
C ILE A 8 6.95 16.26 1.68
N LEU A 9 7.74 17.22 1.22
CA LEU A 9 9.03 17.57 1.80
C LEU A 9 8.91 18.87 2.59
N PHE A 10 9.39 18.84 3.83
CA PHE A 10 9.46 20.01 4.70
C PHE A 10 10.94 20.40 4.89
N PHE A 11 11.26 21.65 4.63
CA PHE A 11 12.60 22.18 4.79
C PHE A 11 12.60 23.36 5.76
N ASP A 12 13.63 23.45 6.57
CA ASP A 12 13.94 24.66 7.29
C ASP A 12 15.33 25.22 6.90
N ARG A 13 15.65 26.43 7.28
CA ARG A 13 16.92 27.12 6.97
C ARG A 13 17.75 27.37 8.21
N THR A 14 17.57 26.60 9.27
CA THR A 14 18.25 26.80 10.55
C THR A 14 19.70 26.35 10.54
N GLY A 15 20.10 25.51 9.59
CA GLY A 15 21.47 25.02 9.45
C GLY A 15 21.62 23.87 8.46
N PRO A 16 22.80 23.24 8.40
CA PRO A 16 23.00 22.07 7.56
C PRO A 16 22.20 20.89 8.09
N THR A 17 21.57 20.16 7.20
CA THR A 17 20.82 18.93 7.51
C THR A 17 21.77 17.85 8.03
N ARG A 18 21.52 17.33 9.21
CA ARG A 18 22.26 16.22 9.81
C ARG A 18 21.47 14.92 9.78
N GLU A 19 20.15 15.02 9.85
CA GLU A 19 19.22 13.90 9.87
C GLU A 19 17.91 14.30 9.19
N ALA A 20 17.18 13.32 8.64
CA ALA A 20 15.85 13.52 8.10
C ALA A 20 14.91 12.49 8.71
N TRP A 21 13.71 12.93 9.00
CA TRP A 21 12.63 12.08 9.46
C TRP A 21 11.68 11.77 8.33
N TYR A 22 11.31 10.51 8.22
CA TYR A 22 10.30 10.00 7.29
C TYR A 22 9.11 9.50 8.08
N TYR A 23 7.93 9.77 7.55
CA TYR A 23 6.67 9.30 8.14
C TYR A 23 5.71 8.90 7.03
N ARG A 24 5.18 7.69 7.10
CA ARG A 24 4.11 7.22 6.20
C ARG A 24 2.76 7.54 6.80
N LEU A 25 1.98 8.36 6.10
CA LEU A 25 0.59 8.61 6.42
C LEU A 25 -0.30 7.61 5.69
N ASP A 26 -0.81 6.63 6.42
CA ASP A 26 -1.67 5.60 5.87
C ASP A 26 -3.06 6.15 5.50
N MET A 27 -3.73 5.46 4.57
CA MET A 27 -5.11 5.80 4.24
C MET A 27 -6.02 5.57 5.47
N PRO A 28 -6.99 6.46 5.71
CA PRO A 28 -7.97 6.24 6.77
C PRO A 28 -8.77 4.96 6.55
N GLU A 29 -9.23 4.35 7.62
CA GLU A 29 -10.04 3.13 7.56
C GLU A 29 -11.26 3.32 6.62
N GLY A 30 -11.48 2.35 5.75
CA GLY A 30 -12.55 2.39 4.75
C GLY A 30 -12.29 3.27 3.52
N TYR A 31 -11.08 3.84 3.39
CA TYR A 31 -10.67 4.60 2.22
C TYR A 31 -9.68 3.81 1.37
N LYS A 32 -10.04 3.52 0.12
CA LYS A 32 -9.07 3.01 -0.87
C LYS A 32 -8.26 4.15 -1.52
N HIS A 33 -8.88 5.30 -1.70
CA HIS A 33 -8.29 6.53 -2.24
C HIS A 33 -9.19 7.72 -1.91
N PHE A 34 -8.64 8.92 -1.93
CA PHE A 34 -9.44 10.14 -1.85
C PHE A 34 -10.10 10.45 -3.19
N SER A 35 -11.30 11.01 -3.16
CA SER A 35 -12.10 11.30 -4.35
C SER A 35 -12.92 12.57 -4.14
N LYS A 36 -13.68 13.02 -5.17
CA LYS A 36 -14.61 14.16 -5.03
C LYS A 36 -15.68 13.92 -3.97
N THR A 37 -16.14 12.67 -3.83
CA THR A 37 -17.18 12.30 -2.85
C THR A 37 -16.61 11.99 -1.48
N LYS A 38 -15.32 11.64 -1.41
CA LYS A 38 -14.56 11.40 -0.18
C LYS A 38 -13.27 12.24 -0.21
N PRO A 39 -13.35 13.56 -0.03
CA PRO A 39 -12.18 14.41 -0.14
C PRO A 39 -11.24 14.24 1.05
N MET A 40 -9.97 14.54 0.83
CA MET A 40 -8.99 14.66 1.90
C MET A 40 -9.37 15.83 2.81
N LYS A 41 -9.32 15.60 4.11
CA LYS A 41 -9.62 16.60 5.15
C LYS A 41 -8.47 16.75 6.11
N LEU A 42 -8.43 17.85 6.85
CA LEU A 42 -7.38 18.12 7.83
C LEU A 42 -7.31 17.04 8.94
N GLU A 43 -8.46 16.51 9.34
CA GLU A 43 -8.55 15.45 10.34
C GLU A 43 -7.75 14.17 9.97
N HIS A 44 -7.57 13.90 8.68
CA HIS A 44 -6.78 12.76 8.22
C HIS A 44 -5.27 12.92 8.50
N PHE A 45 -4.83 14.15 8.77
CA PHE A 45 -3.44 14.43 9.13
C PHE A 45 -3.19 14.41 10.66
N ALA A 46 -4.23 14.19 11.48
CA ALA A 46 -4.09 14.17 12.93
C ALA A 46 -2.95 13.24 13.41
N PRO A 47 -2.80 12.01 12.91
CA PRO A 47 -1.72 11.13 13.36
C PRO A 47 -0.32 11.69 13.09
N VAL A 48 -0.08 12.29 11.93
CA VAL A 48 1.22 12.89 11.62
C VAL A 48 1.45 14.18 12.41
N MET A 49 0.39 14.95 12.69
CA MET A 49 0.50 16.18 13.49
C MET A 49 0.84 15.87 14.94
N GLU A 50 0.26 14.83 15.53
CA GLU A 50 0.59 14.35 16.87
C GLU A 50 2.03 13.86 16.92
N TRP A 51 2.40 12.99 16.02
CA TRP A 51 3.76 12.48 15.89
C TRP A 51 4.81 13.59 15.70
N TRP A 52 4.48 14.63 14.94
CA TRP A 52 5.41 15.73 14.63
C TRP A 52 5.92 16.44 15.87
N ASN A 53 5.11 16.55 16.91
CA ASN A 53 5.46 17.23 18.16
C ASN A 53 6.37 16.37 19.06
N ASP A 54 6.29 15.04 18.95
CA ASP A 54 7.12 14.09 19.70
C ASP A 54 7.51 12.93 18.77
N ARG A 55 8.52 13.18 17.92
CA ARG A 55 8.95 12.25 16.88
C ARG A 55 9.61 11.02 17.47
N GLN A 56 8.99 9.87 17.28
CA GLN A 56 9.48 8.56 17.65
C GLN A 56 9.56 7.68 16.39
N GLU A 57 10.50 6.73 16.38
CA GLU A 57 10.51 5.69 15.36
C GLU A 57 9.34 4.74 15.60
N ILE A 58 8.61 4.38 14.54
CA ILE A 58 7.44 3.53 14.58
C ILE A 58 7.62 2.42 13.56
N THR A 59 7.48 1.17 14.02
CA THR A 59 7.45 -0.02 13.16
C THR A 59 6.08 -0.68 13.30
N GLU A 60 5.41 -0.92 12.19
CA GLU A 60 4.13 -1.61 12.11
C GLU A 60 4.27 -2.81 11.17
N ASP A 61 3.81 -3.99 11.59
CA ASP A 61 3.84 -5.24 10.81
C ASP A 61 5.24 -5.60 10.26
N GLY A 62 6.30 -5.21 10.99
CA GLY A 62 7.69 -5.44 10.58
C GLY A 62 8.26 -4.42 9.59
N PHE A 63 7.51 -3.37 9.27
CA PHE A 63 7.94 -2.30 8.36
C PHE A 63 8.03 -0.95 9.07
N ASP A 64 8.99 -0.14 8.66
CA ASP A 64 9.16 1.21 9.20
C ASP A 64 8.02 2.12 8.71
N LYS A 65 7.22 2.61 9.66
CA LYS A 65 6.20 3.64 9.41
C LYS A 65 6.75 5.03 9.63
N ALA A 66 7.56 5.19 10.66
CA ALA A 66 8.29 6.42 10.94
C ALA A 66 9.73 6.09 11.32
N LYS A 67 10.68 6.74 10.68
CA LYS A 67 12.11 6.48 10.93
C LYS A 67 12.97 7.69 10.68
N LYS A 68 14.04 7.77 11.46
CA LYS A 68 15.07 8.77 11.33
C LYS A 68 16.26 8.21 10.56
N PHE A 69 16.75 8.97 9.59
CA PHE A 69 17.93 8.62 8.82
C PHE A 69 19.01 9.71 8.95
N PRO A 70 20.26 9.35 9.30
CA PRO A 70 21.38 10.24 9.19
C PRO A 70 21.62 10.66 7.74
N VAL A 71 22.08 11.90 7.51
CA VAL A 71 22.30 12.40 6.15
C VAL A 71 23.35 11.56 5.40
N GLU A 72 24.35 11.05 6.09
CA GLU A 72 25.41 10.20 5.51
C GLU A 72 24.81 8.92 4.90
N GLN A 73 23.84 8.32 5.56
CA GLN A 73 23.14 7.14 5.05
C GLN A 73 22.26 7.49 3.85
N LEU A 74 21.53 8.60 3.91
CA LEU A 74 20.69 9.07 2.79
C LEU A 74 21.50 9.37 1.54
N THR A 75 22.67 9.99 1.69
CA THR A 75 23.52 10.35 0.56
C THR A 75 24.39 9.23 0.04
N GLY A 76 24.73 8.26 0.89
CA GLY A 76 25.59 7.12 0.58
C GLY A 76 24.76 5.89 0.17
N GLU A 77 24.38 5.08 1.14
CA GLU A 77 23.73 3.78 0.89
C GLU A 77 22.37 3.90 0.16
N LEU A 78 21.60 4.92 0.53
CA LEU A 78 20.23 5.09 0.02
C LEU A 78 20.17 5.93 -1.28
N GLY A 79 21.31 6.48 -1.74
CA GLY A 79 21.41 7.17 -3.02
C GLY A 79 20.39 8.31 -3.21
N TYR A 80 20.10 9.06 -2.13
CA TYR A 80 19.08 10.11 -2.09
C TYR A 80 17.64 9.61 -2.35
N ASN A 81 17.37 8.33 -2.15
CA ASN A 81 16.02 7.79 -2.27
C ASN A 81 15.11 8.42 -1.19
N LEU A 82 14.04 9.06 -1.62
CA LEU A 82 13.04 9.69 -0.74
C LEU A 82 11.88 8.75 -0.36
N ASP A 83 11.82 7.56 -0.93
CA ASP A 83 10.79 6.56 -0.65
C ASP A 83 11.30 5.57 0.42
N GLN A 84 11.50 6.09 1.63
CA GLN A 84 11.98 5.28 2.74
C GLN A 84 10.79 4.83 3.58
N CYS A 85 10.13 4.79 4.22
CA CYS A 85 8.94 4.32 4.96
C CYS A 85 7.73 4.08 4.04
N GLY A 86 7.97 3.73 2.77
CA GLY A 86 6.92 3.39 1.81
C GLY A 86 6.09 2.18 2.24
N TYR A 87 4.99 1.93 1.52
CA TYR A 87 4.22 0.71 1.77
C TYR A 87 5.08 -0.52 1.48
N PRO A 88 4.96 -1.57 2.32
CA PRO A 88 5.65 -2.82 2.06
C PRO A 88 5.27 -3.31 0.66
N HIS A 89 6.26 -3.51 -0.17
CA HIS A 89 6.08 -4.23 -1.41
C HIS A 89 6.15 -5.72 -1.05
N GLU A 90 5.07 -6.45 -1.27
CA GLU A 90 5.19 -7.90 -1.35
C GLU A 90 6.15 -8.16 -2.52
N GLU A 91 7.33 -8.69 -2.22
CA GLU A 91 8.20 -9.21 -3.26
C GLU A 91 7.41 -10.34 -3.94
N GLU A 92 6.89 -10.06 -5.13
CA GLU A 92 6.29 -11.11 -5.93
C GLU A 92 7.36 -12.17 -6.17
N GLU A 93 7.12 -13.36 -5.65
CA GLU A 93 7.99 -14.50 -5.87
C GLU A 93 8.15 -14.71 -7.38
N ILE A 94 9.33 -14.39 -7.91
CA ILE A 94 9.64 -14.58 -9.32
C ILE A 94 9.76 -16.07 -9.57
N LEU A 95 8.63 -16.71 -9.85
CA LEU A 95 8.58 -18.13 -10.20
C LEU A 95 9.30 -18.37 -11.52
N ALA A 96 9.91 -19.54 -11.65
CA ALA A 96 10.40 -19.99 -12.96
C ALA A 96 9.23 -20.02 -13.98
N PRO A 97 9.46 -19.71 -15.25
CA PRO A 97 8.38 -19.59 -16.26
C PRO A 97 7.43 -20.79 -16.31
N LEU A 98 7.94 -22.00 -16.15
CA LEU A 98 7.13 -23.23 -16.13
C LEU A 98 6.25 -23.35 -14.88
N ASP A 99 6.75 -22.91 -13.74
CA ASP A 99 5.98 -22.94 -12.49
C ASP A 99 4.90 -21.86 -12.50
N LEU A 100 5.18 -20.70 -13.10
CA LEU A 100 4.19 -19.66 -13.32
C LEU A 100 3.05 -20.14 -14.22
N ILE A 101 3.37 -20.84 -15.33
CA ILE A 101 2.36 -21.42 -16.22
C ILE A 101 1.51 -22.45 -15.49
N ARG A 102 2.13 -23.35 -14.72
CA ARG A 102 1.41 -24.37 -13.94
C ARG A 102 0.46 -23.73 -12.93
N ARG A 103 0.93 -22.74 -12.17
CA ARG A 103 0.11 -22.00 -11.22
C ARG A 103 -1.07 -21.30 -11.90
N TYR A 104 -0.83 -20.70 -13.07
CA TYR A 104 -1.90 -20.08 -13.85
C TYR A 104 -2.94 -21.10 -14.32
N GLU A 105 -2.53 -22.28 -14.80
CA GLU A 105 -3.44 -23.35 -15.24
C GLU A 105 -4.28 -23.87 -14.08
N GLU A 106 -3.68 -24.05 -12.89
CA GLU A 106 -4.40 -24.47 -11.67
C GLU A 106 -5.43 -23.42 -11.23
N GLN A 107 -5.05 -22.16 -11.21
CA GLN A 107 -5.96 -21.07 -10.87
C GLN A 107 -7.11 -20.96 -11.86
N ARG A 108 -6.83 -21.09 -13.15
CA ARG A 108 -7.84 -21.07 -14.20
C ARG A 108 -8.81 -22.24 -14.07
N ALA A 109 -8.31 -23.43 -13.80
CA ALA A 109 -9.17 -24.60 -13.58
C ALA A 109 -10.10 -24.43 -12.38
N SER A 110 -9.57 -23.89 -11.27
CA SER A 110 -10.36 -23.59 -10.07
C SER A 110 -11.44 -22.56 -10.32
N LEU A 111 -11.11 -21.46 -10.99
CA LEU A 111 -12.08 -20.41 -11.33
C LEU A 111 -13.17 -20.91 -12.29
N ASN A 112 -12.81 -21.71 -13.30
CA ASN A 112 -13.78 -22.29 -14.21
C ASN A 112 -14.75 -23.24 -13.47
N ALA A 113 -14.24 -24.06 -12.56
CA ALA A 113 -15.09 -24.93 -11.75
C ALA A 113 -16.08 -24.13 -10.85
N GLU A 114 -15.65 -22.99 -10.32
CA GLU A 114 -16.52 -22.10 -9.56
C GLU A 114 -17.58 -21.44 -10.44
N ILE A 115 -17.22 -20.97 -11.63
CA ILE A 115 -18.13 -20.41 -12.62
C ILE A 115 -19.19 -21.46 -13.00
N ASP A 116 -18.78 -22.69 -13.31
CA ASP A 116 -19.68 -23.78 -13.71
C ASP A 116 -20.66 -24.12 -12.58
N ARG A 117 -20.19 -24.11 -11.33
CA ARG A 117 -21.04 -24.31 -10.15
C ARG A 117 -22.09 -23.20 -10.03
N VAL A 118 -21.70 -21.94 -10.15
CA VAL A 118 -22.63 -20.80 -10.06
C VAL A 118 -23.64 -20.83 -11.19
N LEU A 119 -23.21 -21.15 -12.41
CA LEU A 119 -24.09 -21.29 -13.56
C LEU A 119 -25.12 -22.43 -13.36
N ALA A 120 -24.70 -23.56 -12.81
CA ALA A 120 -25.60 -24.65 -12.49
C ALA A 120 -26.65 -24.26 -11.44
N GLU A 121 -26.22 -23.52 -10.40
CA GLU A 121 -27.14 -22.99 -9.38
C GLU A 121 -28.16 -22.00 -9.97
N ILE A 122 -27.73 -21.10 -10.84
CA ILE A 122 -28.61 -20.15 -11.53
C ILE A 122 -29.62 -20.89 -12.42
N THR A 123 -29.13 -21.85 -13.21
CA THR A 123 -29.96 -22.63 -14.10
C THR A 123 -31.01 -23.44 -13.34
N ALA A 124 -30.63 -24.05 -12.20
CA ALA A 124 -31.55 -24.77 -11.34
C ALA A 124 -32.66 -23.87 -10.76
N LYS A 125 -32.31 -22.65 -10.35
CA LYS A 125 -33.29 -21.66 -9.85
C LYS A 125 -34.23 -21.17 -10.93
N LEU A 126 -33.72 -20.87 -12.12
CA LEU A 126 -34.55 -20.41 -13.24
C LEU A 126 -35.44 -21.54 -13.82
N GLY A 127 -34.98 -22.79 -13.77
CA GLY A 127 -35.75 -23.94 -14.21
C GLY A 127 -36.82 -24.42 -13.22
N GLY A 128 -36.71 -24.02 -11.93
CA GLY A 128 -37.66 -24.34 -10.89
C GLY A 128 -38.93 -23.47 -10.85
N ASP A 129 -38.88 -22.28 -11.47
CA ASP A 129 -40.01 -21.33 -11.52
C ASP A 129 -40.95 -21.55 -12.75
N ALA A 130 -40.75 -22.64 -13.51
CA ALA A 130 -41.51 -22.96 -14.73
C ALA A 130 -42.52 -24.11 -14.55
N GLN A 131 -43.12 -24.25 -13.36
CA GLN A 131 -44.29 -25.15 -13.13
C GLN A 131 -45.45 -24.37 -12.51
#